data_bb600a844b83e92841a38a1ebee3c85f
#
_entry.id   bb600a844b83e92841a38a1ebee3c85f
#
_cell.length_a   1.000
_cell.length_b   1.000
_cell.length_c   1.000
_cell.angle_alpha   90.00
_cell.angle_beta   90.00
_cell.angle_gamma   90.00
#
_symmetry.space_group_name_H-M   'P 1'
#
loop_
_entity.id
_entity.type
_entity.pdbx_description
1 polymer ?
#
loop_
_entity_poly.entity_id
_entity_poly.type
_entity_poly.pdbx_seq_one_letter_code
_entity_poly.pdbx_strand_id
1 'polypeptide(L)'
;VLEEKAKQNVPFSKELILEIQALVEKGASEEKIGLRGEMPPGFLFAVYDSESGEAEYIPPEYCDIPELLDELVEYVNTTDDHPLIVAAIVHYQLVTIHPFEDGNGRTARLMSGYVLTQRGYGFHGIGSLEEYFAYDADEYYQSLQMGLPALYYSGRENPPHPEIWFDYFLRM
;
A
#
# COMPACT_ATOMS: atom_id res chain seq x y z
N VAL A 1 7.72 15.22 9.26
CA VAL A 1 8.06 15.11 7.82
C VAL A 1 6.80 15.00 6.97
N LEU A 2 5.96 13.94 7.10
CA LEU A 2 4.76 13.76 6.24
C LEU A 2 3.74 14.87 6.38
N GLU A 3 3.38 15.25 7.61
CA GLU A 3 2.44 16.36 7.85
C GLU A 3 2.93 17.69 7.28
N GLU A 4 4.22 17.95 7.33
CA GLU A 4 4.80 19.16 6.74
C GLU A 4 4.69 19.16 5.23
N LYS A 5 5.02 18.02 4.58
CA LYS A 5 4.87 17.86 3.13
C LYS A 5 3.41 17.98 2.68
N ALA A 6 2.47 17.41 3.45
CA ALA A 6 1.05 17.52 3.18
C ALA A 6 0.56 18.98 3.29
N LYS A 7 1.00 19.72 4.32
CA LYS A 7 0.70 21.15 4.49
C LYS A 7 1.29 22.02 3.38
N GLN A 8 2.42 21.61 2.81
CA GLN A 8 3.06 22.28 1.69
C GLN A 8 2.48 21.86 0.33
N ASN A 9 1.45 21.00 0.32
CA ASN A 9 0.85 20.43 -0.90
C ASN A 9 1.87 19.81 -1.85
N VAL A 10 2.88 19.11 -1.31
CA VAL A 10 3.81 18.34 -2.14
C VAL A 10 2.98 17.32 -2.95
N PRO A 11 3.13 17.23 -4.28
CA PRO A 11 2.36 16.28 -5.08
C PRO A 11 2.61 14.82 -4.65
N PHE A 12 1.58 13.99 -4.75
CA PHE A 12 1.74 12.55 -4.62
C PHE A 12 2.59 12.05 -5.79
N SER A 13 3.70 11.37 -5.52
CA SER A 13 4.64 10.95 -6.56
C SER A 13 5.39 9.67 -6.16
N LYS A 14 6.03 9.02 -7.15
CA LYS A 14 6.90 7.86 -6.89
C LYS A 14 8.06 8.23 -5.97
N GLU A 15 8.65 9.40 -6.15
CA GLU A 15 9.76 9.90 -5.32
C GLU A 15 9.32 10.03 -3.85
N LEU A 16 8.09 10.53 -3.61
CA LEU A 16 7.53 10.62 -2.28
C LEU A 16 7.32 9.23 -1.67
N ILE A 17 6.78 8.28 -2.43
CA ILE A 17 6.58 6.90 -1.98
C ILE A 17 7.92 6.27 -1.58
N LEU A 18 8.95 6.42 -2.42
CA LEU A 18 10.31 5.91 -2.16
C LEU A 18 10.95 6.57 -0.94
N GLU A 19 10.81 7.89 -0.80
CA GLU A 19 11.32 8.63 0.37
C GLU A 19 10.68 8.14 1.66
N ILE A 20 9.37 7.88 1.65
CA ILE A 20 8.66 7.40 2.83
C ILE A 20 9.09 5.97 3.17
N GLN A 21 9.23 5.10 2.19
CA GLN A 21 9.74 3.74 2.42
C GLN A 21 11.16 3.78 2.99
N ALA A 22 12.03 4.65 2.49
CA ALA A 22 13.38 4.80 3.04
C ALA A 22 13.37 5.28 4.50
N LEU A 23 12.41 6.12 4.89
CA LEU A 23 12.24 6.53 6.28
C LEU A 23 11.71 5.39 7.16
N VAL A 24 10.82 4.55 6.62
CA VAL A 24 10.28 3.36 7.30
C VAL A 24 11.37 2.33 7.58
N GLU A 25 12.28 2.12 6.63
CA GLU A 25 13.36 1.13 6.75
C GLU A 25 14.62 1.65 7.46
N LYS A 26 14.68 2.93 7.73
CA LYS A 26 15.85 3.55 8.40
C LYS A 26 16.10 2.93 9.78
N GLY A 27 17.25 2.30 9.91
CA GLY A 27 17.68 1.63 11.15
C GLY A 27 17.04 0.24 11.36
N ALA A 28 16.28 -0.27 10.39
CA ALA A 28 15.69 -1.62 10.41
C ALA A 28 16.28 -2.51 9.32
N SER A 29 16.02 -2.20 8.06
CA SER A 29 16.40 -2.99 6.88
C SER A 29 16.89 -2.07 5.76
N GLU A 30 17.93 -1.31 6.00
CA GLU A 30 18.43 -0.29 5.05
C GLU A 30 18.87 -0.88 3.70
N GLU A 31 19.27 -2.16 3.68
CA GLU A 31 19.60 -2.89 2.47
C GLU A 31 18.39 -3.17 1.55
N LYS A 32 17.16 -3.04 2.09
CA LYS A 32 15.89 -3.24 1.37
C LYS A 32 15.23 -1.93 0.94
N ILE A 33 15.96 -0.83 1.01
CA ILE A 33 15.46 0.47 0.55
C ILE A 33 15.40 0.48 -0.99
N GLY A 34 14.25 0.87 -1.53
CA GLY A 34 14.00 0.98 -2.95
C GLY A 34 13.08 -0.10 -3.50
N LEU A 35 12.80 -0.02 -4.79
CA LEU A 35 11.96 -1.01 -5.46
C LEU A 35 12.65 -2.37 -5.48
N ARG A 36 11.86 -3.43 -5.25
CA ARG A 36 12.35 -4.81 -5.41
C ARG A 36 12.75 -5.09 -6.85
N GLY A 37 13.77 -5.89 -7.01
CA GLY A 37 14.34 -6.25 -8.30
C GLY A 37 13.89 -7.62 -8.80
N GLU A 38 14.58 -8.05 -9.87
CA GLU A 38 14.40 -9.35 -10.47
C GLU A 38 14.77 -10.48 -9.50
N MET A 39 13.93 -11.50 -9.45
CA MET A 39 14.22 -12.72 -8.69
C MET A 39 15.15 -13.66 -9.49
N PRO A 40 15.96 -14.48 -8.82
CA PRO A 40 16.75 -15.49 -9.48
C PRO A 40 15.88 -16.41 -10.35
N PRO A 41 16.40 -16.95 -11.47
CA PRO A 41 15.65 -17.86 -12.33
C PRO A 41 15.02 -19.03 -11.56
N GLY A 42 13.71 -19.22 -11.74
CA GLY A 42 12.95 -20.28 -11.07
C GLY A 42 12.36 -19.88 -9.71
N PHE A 43 12.58 -18.65 -9.26
CA PHE A 43 11.98 -18.11 -8.03
C PHE A 43 10.97 -17.01 -8.37
N LEU A 44 9.85 -16.99 -7.63
CA LEU A 44 8.90 -15.90 -7.63
C LEU A 44 9.03 -15.12 -6.32
N PHE A 45 8.85 -13.82 -6.39
CA PHE A 45 8.66 -13.03 -5.19
C PHE A 45 7.27 -13.34 -4.63
N ALA A 46 7.19 -13.68 -3.35
CA ALA A 46 5.93 -13.97 -2.68
C ALA A 46 5.97 -13.50 -1.23
N VAL A 47 4.80 -13.17 -0.70
CA VAL A 47 4.57 -12.98 0.73
C VAL A 47 4.17 -14.34 1.30
N TYR A 48 4.87 -14.79 2.30
CA TYR A 48 4.69 -16.09 2.92
C TYR A 48 4.03 -15.95 4.29
N ASP A 49 3.12 -16.86 4.59
CA ASP A 49 2.65 -17.05 5.94
C ASP A 49 3.80 -17.53 6.84
N SER A 50 3.96 -16.90 8.00
CA SER A 50 5.07 -17.17 8.91
C SER A 50 4.96 -18.52 9.64
N GLU A 51 3.76 -19.10 9.73
CA GLU A 51 3.51 -20.34 10.44
C GLU A 51 3.54 -21.55 9.51
N SER A 52 2.83 -21.46 8.38
CA SER A 52 2.73 -22.55 7.40
C SER A 52 3.88 -22.58 6.39
N GLY A 53 4.50 -21.42 6.13
CA GLY A 53 5.48 -21.24 5.05
C GLY A 53 4.87 -21.29 3.65
N GLU A 54 3.55 -21.27 3.53
CA GLU A 54 2.87 -21.21 2.23
C GLU A 54 2.80 -19.79 1.70
N ALA A 55 2.79 -19.63 0.36
CA ALA A 55 2.66 -18.34 -0.27
C ALA A 55 1.21 -17.83 -0.14
N GLU A 56 1.02 -16.81 0.66
CA GLU A 56 -0.28 -16.16 0.83
C GLU A 56 -0.59 -15.16 -0.29
N TYR A 57 0.45 -14.55 -0.83
CA TYR A 57 0.30 -13.57 -1.89
C TYR A 57 1.50 -13.55 -2.84
N ILE A 58 1.21 -13.53 -4.13
CA ILE A 58 2.20 -13.42 -5.21
C ILE A 58 1.93 -12.11 -5.96
N PRO A 59 2.71 -11.04 -5.67
CA PRO A 59 2.52 -9.73 -6.28
C PRO A 59 2.92 -9.73 -7.76
N PRO A 60 2.65 -8.62 -8.50
CA PRO A 60 3.02 -8.50 -9.91
C PRO A 60 4.54 -8.64 -10.13
N GLU A 61 4.94 -8.91 -11.34
CA GLU A 61 6.36 -8.99 -11.73
C GLU A 61 7.04 -7.64 -11.47
N TYR A 62 8.33 -7.69 -11.13
CA TYR A 62 9.09 -6.48 -10.82
C TYR A 62 9.11 -5.45 -11.95
N CYS A 63 9.05 -5.90 -13.20
CA CYS A 63 9.04 -5.05 -14.38
C CYS A 63 7.74 -4.24 -14.55
N ASP A 64 6.63 -4.70 -13.96
CA ASP A 64 5.34 -4.01 -14.03
C ASP A 64 5.19 -2.93 -12.95
N ILE A 65 6.01 -2.99 -11.88
CA ILE A 65 5.93 -2.06 -10.76
C ILE A 65 5.99 -0.58 -11.18
N PRO A 66 6.92 -0.16 -12.06
CA PRO A 66 7.01 1.25 -12.42
C PRO A 66 5.74 1.79 -13.09
N GLU A 67 5.11 1.01 -13.97
CA GLU A 67 3.87 1.38 -14.66
C GLU A 67 2.69 1.42 -13.70
N LEU A 68 2.53 0.41 -12.87
CA LEU A 68 1.47 0.36 -11.85
C LEU A 68 1.56 1.53 -10.85
N LEU A 69 2.77 1.92 -10.46
CA LEU A 69 2.97 3.11 -9.62
C LEU A 69 2.68 4.41 -10.37
N ASP A 70 2.96 4.50 -11.67
CA ASP A 70 2.63 5.67 -12.49
C ASP A 70 1.11 5.83 -12.61
N GLU A 71 0.37 4.74 -12.84
CA GLU A 71 -1.09 4.74 -12.86
C GLU A 71 -1.68 5.20 -11.52
N LEU A 72 -1.16 4.68 -10.40
CA LEU A 72 -1.59 5.12 -9.08
C LEU A 72 -1.34 6.61 -8.84
N VAL A 73 -0.17 7.10 -9.22
CA VAL A 73 0.22 8.52 -9.08
C VAL A 73 -0.70 9.40 -9.94
N GLU A 74 -0.96 9.01 -11.18
CA GLU A 74 -1.87 9.73 -12.08
C GLU A 74 -3.29 9.78 -11.49
N TYR A 75 -3.82 8.65 -11.05
CA TYR A 75 -5.14 8.58 -10.41
C TYR A 75 -5.23 9.54 -9.21
N VAL A 76 -4.29 9.46 -8.28
CA VAL A 76 -4.33 10.31 -7.05
C VAL A 76 -4.28 11.79 -7.38
N ASN A 77 -3.51 12.20 -8.39
CA ASN A 77 -3.34 13.61 -8.74
C ASN A 77 -4.46 14.16 -9.63
N THR A 78 -5.26 13.32 -10.27
CA THR A 78 -6.28 13.75 -11.25
C THR A 78 -7.72 13.49 -10.82
N THR A 79 -7.95 12.59 -9.84
CA THR A 79 -9.30 12.21 -9.43
C THR A 79 -9.98 13.27 -8.56
N ASP A 80 -11.28 13.42 -8.76
CA ASP A 80 -12.20 14.19 -7.91
C ASP A 80 -12.93 13.31 -6.86
N ASP A 81 -12.54 12.05 -6.72
CA ASP A 81 -13.14 11.14 -5.76
C ASP A 81 -12.97 11.64 -4.31
N HIS A 82 -13.88 11.19 -3.45
CA HIS A 82 -13.84 11.56 -2.03
C HIS A 82 -12.51 11.15 -1.39
N PRO A 83 -11.87 12.01 -0.57
CA PRO A 83 -10.55 11.72 0.01
C PRO A 83 -10.42 10.39 0.74
N LEU A 84 -11.45 9.92 1.42
CA LEU A 84 -11.47 8.61 2.06
C LEU A 84 -11.39 7.46 1.05
N ILE A 85 -12.06 7.58 -0.10
CA ILE A 85 -11.99 6.60 -1.18
C ILE A 85 -10.60 6.57 -1.79
N VAL A 86 -10.02 7.75 -2.06
CA VAL A 86 -8.65 7.84 -2.60
C VAL A 86 -7.64 7.24 -1.63
N ALA A 87 -7.75 7.50 -0.34
CA ALA A 87 -6.88 6.92 0.67
C ALA A 87 -7.01 5.39 0.75
N ALA A 88 -8.24 4.85 0.64
CA ALA A 88 -8.49 3.42 0.60
C ALA A 88 -7.85 2.77 -0.64
N ILE A 89 -7.96 3.40 -1.81
CA ILE A 89 -7.34 2.93 -3.06
C ILE A 89 -5.81 2.97 -2.96
N VAL A 90 -5.24 4.07 -2.44
CA VAL A 90 -3.78 4.18 -2.24
C VAL A 90 -3.27 3.06 -1.35
N HIS A 91 -3.97 2.77 -0.25
CA HIS A 91 -3.59 1.68 0.63
C HIS A 91 -3.63 0.33 -0.10
N TYR A 92 -4.77 0.01 -0.72
CA TYR A 92 -4.96 -1.25 -1.43
C TYR A 92 -3.91 -1.44 -2.52
N GLN A 93 -3.72 -0.44 -3.38
CA GLN A 93 -2.79 -0.52 -4.49
C GLN A 93 -1.33 -0.69 -4.01
N LEU A 94 -0.88 0.06 -3.02
CA LEU A 94 0.50 -0.08 -2.52
C LEU A 94 0.73 -1.45 -1.86
N VAL A 95 -0.26 -2.00 -1.16
CA VAL A 95 -0.14 -3.34 -0.56
C VAL A 95 -0.17 -4.43 -1.63
N THR A 96 -0.99 -4.29 -2.68
CA THR A 96 -1.12 -5.30 -3.74
C THR A 96 -0.02 -5.22 -4.79
N ILE A 97 0.40 -4.04 -5.22
CA ILE A 97 1.60 -3.88 -6.08
C ILE A 97 2.83 -4.42 -5.36
N HIS A 98 2.89 -4.23 -4.04
CA HIS A 98 3.97 -4.72 -3.18
C HIS A 98 5.35 -4.35 -3.72
N PRO A 99 5.63 -3.04 -3.92
CA PRO A 99 6.76 -2.57 -4.71
C PRO A 99 8.13 -2.77 -4.04
N PHE A 100 8.17 -3.10 -2.75
CA PHE A 100 9.39 -3.19 -1.95
C PHE A 100 9.64 -4.61 -1.45
N GLU A 101 10.87 -4.91 -1.05
CA GLU A 101 11.19 -6.16 -0.36
C GLU A 101 10.66 -6.17 1.07
N ASP A 102 10.59 -4.98 1.72
CA ASP A 102 10.03 -4.80 3.06
C ASP A 102 9.36 -3.43 3.20
N GLY A 103 8.54 -3.25 4.24
CA GLY A 103 7.92 -1.97 4.57
C GLY A 103 6.67 -1.64 3.76
N ASN A 104 6.16 -2.54 2.90
CA ASN A 104 5.00 -2.25 2.05
C ASN A 104 3.77 -1.81 2.85
N GLY A 105 3.37 -2.55 3.88
CA GLY A 105 2.22 -2.21 4.71
C GLY A 105 2.41 -0.90 5.48
N ARG A 106 3.59 -0.67 6.06
CA ARG A 106 3.92 0.58 6.78
C ARG A 106 3.87 1.78 5.83
N THR A 107 4.48 1.65 4.66
CA THR A 107 4.46 2.70 3.62
C THR A 107 3.04 2.96 3.12
N ALA A 108 2.25 1.94 2.86
CA ALA A 108 0.85 2.07 2.43
C ALA A 108 0.01 2.86 3.45
N ARG A 109 0.12 2.54 4.75
CA ARG A 109 -0.57 3.26 5.82
C ARG A 109 -0.18 4.73 5.87
N LEU A 110 1.12 5.02 5.79
CA LEU A 110 1.63 6.39 5.81
C LEU A 110 1.19 7.18 4.58
N MET A 111 1.20 6.58 3.39
CA MET A 111 0.78 7.25 2.16
C MET A 111 -0.74 7.49 2.12
N SER A 112 -1.56 6.59 2.67
CA SER A 112 -3.00 6.83 2.85
C SER A 112 -3.26 7.99 3.81
N GLY A 113 -2.56 8.02 4.94
CA GLY A 113 -2.62 9.13 5.89
C GLY A 113 -2.16 10.46 5.29
N TYR A 114 -1.15 10.41 4.40
CA TYR A 114 -0.69 11.56 3.65
C TYR A 114 -1.80 12.16 2.78
N VAL A 115 -2.48 11.33 1.99
CA VAL A 115 -3.60 11.76 1.13
C VAL A 115 -4.72 12.37 1.96
N LEU A 116 -5.09 11.74 3.07
CA LEU A 116 -6.11 12.28 3.98
C LEU A 116 -5.69 13.65 4.53
N THR A 117 -4.46 13.77 5.01
CA THR A 117 -3.96 15.04 5.56
C THR A 117 -3.92 16.14 4.51
N GLN A 118 -3.41 15.84 3.31
CA GLN A 118 -3.32 16.79 2.20
C GLN A 118 -4.71 17.30 1.76
N ARG A 119 -5.73 16.43 1.83
CA ARG A 119 -7.10 16.74 1.43
C ARG A 119 -7.99 17.23 2.58
N GLY A 120 -7.41 17.58 3.74
CA GLY A 120 -8.11 18.20 4.87
C GLY A 120 -8.76 17.23 5.85
N TYR A 121 -8.50 15.92 5.73
CA TYR A 121 -8.99 14.87 6.64
C TYR A 121 -7.91 14.35 7.60
N GLY A 122 -6.88 15.14 7.87
CA GLY A 122 -5.79 14.72 8.75
C GLY A 122 -6.22 14.49 10.19
N PHE A 123 -5.71 13.44 10.81
CA PHE A 123 -6.02 13.05 12.19
C PHE A 123 -5.38 13.95 13.26
N HIS A 124 -4.62 14.97 12.88
CA HIS A 124 -3.96 15.92 13.79
C HIS A 124 -3.19 15.26 14.95
N GLY A 125 -2.64 14.07 14.72
CA GLY A 125 -1.89 13.32 15.73
C GLY A 125 -2.76 12.55 16.75
N ILE A 126 -4.07 12.45 16.55
CA ILE A 126 -5.01 11.82 17.50
C ILE A 126 -5.33 10.37 17.14
N GLY A 127 -4.97 9.90 15.98
CA GLY A 127 -5.23 8.54 15.53
C GLY A 127 -4.16 8.06 14.57
N SER A 128 -3.94 6.77 14.57
CA SER A 128 -3.05 6.09 13.65
C SER A 128 -3.81 4.99 12.96
N LEU A 129 -3.80 4.96 11.63
CA LEU A 129 -4.32 3.82 10.87
C LEU A 129 -3.67 2.51 11.32
N GLU A 130 -2.46 2.58 11.86
CA GLU A 130 -1.69 1.44 12.35
C GLU A 130 -2.35 0.75 13.56
N GLU A 131 -2.91 1.53 14.49
CA GLU A 131 -3.62 0.98 15.65
C GLU A 131 -4.88 0.21 15.24
N TYR A 132 -5.62 0.72 14.26
CA TYR A 132 -6.81 0.07 13.76
C TYR A 132 -6.50 -1.24 13.03
N PHE A 133 -5.51 -1.25 12.14
CA PHE A 133 -5.10 -2.45 11.42
C PHE A 133 -4.52 -3.52 12.35
N ALA A 134 -3.93 -3.12 13.47
CA ALA A 134 -3.40 -4.05 14.48
C ALA A 134 -4.49 -4.64 15.38
N TYR A 135 -5.67 -4.02 15.46
CA TYR A 135 -6.76 -4.47 16.34
C TYR A 135 -7.39 -5.79 15.87
N ASP A 136 -7.57 -5.95 14.57
CA ASP A 136 -8.05 -7.19 13.95
C ASP A 136 -7.29 -7.46 12.64
N ALA A 137 -6.15 -8.09 12.78
CA ALA A 137 -5.30 -8.41 11.63
C ALA A 137 -5.96 -9.40 10.67
N ASP A 138 -6.77 -10.33 11.17
CA ASP A 138 -7.45 -11.32 10.34
C ASP A 138 -8.51 -10.66 9.45
N GLU A 139 -9.34 -9.77 10.00
CA GLU A 139 -10.31 -9.01 9.20
C GLU A 139 -9.61 -8.12 8.18
N TYR A 140 -8.50 -7.48 8.56
CA TYR A 140 -7.69 -6.69 7.64
C TYR A 140 -7.20 -7.49 6.44
N TYR A 141 -6.56 -8.64 6.67
CA TYR A 141 -6.06 -9.47 5.57
C TYR A 141 -7.19 -10.07 4.72
N GLN A 142 -8.28 -10.51 5.35
CA GLN A 142 -9.46 -11.02 4.63
C GLN A 142 -10.07 -9.95 3.73
N SER A 143 -10.17 -8.71 4.20
CA SER A 143 -10.70 -7.60 3.41
C SER A 143 -9.80 -7.22 2.22
N LEU A 144 -8.47 -7.30 2.38
CA LEU A 144 -7.52 -7.11 1.28
C LEU A 144 -7.59 -8.26 0.26
N GLN A 145 -7.75 -9.48 0.74
CA GLN A 145 -7.78 -10.67 -0.12
C GLN A 145 -9.10 -10.81 -0.88
N MET A 146 -10.23 -10.39 -0.30
CA MET A 146 -11.58 -10.46 -0.89
C MET A 146 -11.94 -11.85 -1.44
N GLY A 147 -11.36 -12.92 -0.88
CA GLY A 147 -11.53 -14.29 -1.37
C GLY A 147 -10.88 -14.60 -2.72
N LEU A 148 -10.05 -13.71 -3.23
CA LEU A 148 -9.35 -13.88 -4.50
C LEU A 148 -8.13 -14.81 -4.36
N PRO A 149 -7.70 -15.46 -5.48
CA PRO A 149 -6.46 -16.23 -5.49
C PRO A 149 -5.24 -15.43 -5.06
N ALA A 150 -4.20 -16.13 -4.63
CA ALA A 150 -2.96 -15.50 -4.17
C ALA A 150 -2.25 -14.68 -5.26
N LEU A 151 -2.35 -15.09 -6.52
CA LEU A 151 -1.69 -14.43 -7.64
C LEU A 151 -2.37 -13.11 -8.01
N TYR A 152 -1.59 -12.03 -8.09
CA TYR A 152 -2.04 -10.67 -8.46
C TYR A 152 -2.88 -10.67 -9.75
N TYR A 153 -2.36 -11.25 -10.83
CA TYR A 153 -3.04 -11.30 -12.14
C TYR A 153 -4.32 -12.14 -12.17
N SER A 154 -4.69 -12.79 -11.08
CA SER A 154 -5.94 -13.57 -10.95
C SER A 154 -7.08 -12.78 -10.34
N GLY A 155 -7.08 -11.45 -10.52
CA GLY A 155 -8.19 -10.56 -10.17
C GLY A 155 -7.88 -9.48 -9.14
N ARG A 156 -6.68 -9.46 -8.54
CA ARG A 156 -6.34 -8.41 -7.56
C ARG A 156 -6.01 -7.08 -8.21
N GLU A 157 -5.63 -7.10 -9.47
CA GLU A 157 -5.44 -5.92 -10.31
C GLU A 157 -6.73 -5.10 -10.43
N ASN A 158 -7.88 -5.79 -10.62
CA ASN A 158 -9.19 -5.16 -10.71
C ASN A 158 -10.22 -6.05 -9.99
N PRO A 159 -10.30 -5.97 -8.66
CA PRO A 159 -11.12 -6.87 -7.87
C PRO A 159 -12.61 -6.72 -8.19
N PRO A 160 -13.36 -7.84 -8.36
CA PRO A 160 -14.77 -7.82 -8.71
C PRO A 160 -15.67 -7.31 -7.57
N HIS A 161 -15.19 -7.32 -6.34
CA HIS A 161 -15.91 -6.92 -5.13
C HIS A 161 -15.12 -5.93 -4.28
N PRO A 162 -14.74 -4.75 -4.83
CA PRO A 162 -13.94 -3.77 -4.11
C PRO A 162 -14.67 -3.18 -2.89
N GLU A 163 -16.00 -3.31 -2.85
CA GLU A 163 -16.82 -2.88 -1.72
C GLU A 163 -16.42 -3.57 -0.41
N ILE A 164 -15.86 -4.78 -0.44
CA ILE A 164 -15.39 -5.49 0.76
C ILE A 164 -14.25 -4.71 1.42
N TRP A 165 -13.28 -4.27 0.63
CA TRP A 165 -12.18 -3.43 1.12
C TRP A 165 -12.66 -2.05 1.55
N PHE A 166 -13.50 -1.40 0.75
CA PHE A 166 -14.00 -0.07 1.09
C PHE A 166 -14.83 -0.09 2.38
N ASP A 167 -15.70 -1.09 2.56
CA ASP A 167 -16.49 -1.23 3.78
C ASP A 167 -15.60 -1.39 5.02
N TYR A 168 -14.56 -2.21 4.93
CA TYR A 168 -13.57 -2.35 5.99
C TYR A 168 -12.85 -1.03 6.28
N PHE A 169 -12.28 -0.39 5.23
CA PHE A 169 -11.47 0.82 5.38
C PHE A 169 -12.30 2.01 5.89
N LEU A 170 -13.57 2.12 5.50
CA LEU A 170 -14.43 3.24 5.91
C LEU A 170 -15.06 3.06 7.29
N ARG A 171 -15.04 1.85 7.86
CA ARG A 171 -15.49 1.60 9.24
C ARG A 171 -14.45 1.97 10.29
N MET A 172 -13.22 2.10 9.90
CA MET A 172 -12.12 2.55 10.77
C MET A 172 -12.22 4.04 11.04
#